data_c5f86ebdfd53e9c5011f6b670ca7cfa8
#
_entry.id   c5f86ebdfd53e9c5011f6b670ca7cfa8
#
_cell.length_a   1.000
_cell.length_b   1.000
_cell.length_c   1.000
_cell.angle_alpha   90.00
_cell.angle_beta   90.00
_cell.angle_gamma   90.00
#
_symmetry.space_group_name_H-M   'P 1'
#
loop_
_entity.id
_entity.type
_entity.pdbx_description
1 polymer ?
#
loop_
_entity_poly.entity_id
_entity_poly.type
_entity_poly.pdbx_seq_one_letter_code
_entity_poly.pdbx_strand_id
1 'polypeptide(L)'
;IGKPARNVKRADALDYLAGYTVCNDYAIRDYLENYYRPNLRVKNRDATTPVGPWMVDVADVPDPSQLKLRTWINGELKQEGSTADMIFDIPYLIEYFSSFMTLQPGDMIATGTPEGLADVVPGDEVVVEVEGVGRLVNRIVSESEFFAARGKRKTRGKQHDQALDQRPGSR
;
A
#
# COMPACT_ATOMS: atom_id res chain seq x y z
N ILE A 1 -5.13 -3.25 -10.62
CA ILE A 1 -5.75 -3.91 -11.79
C ILE A 1 -7.06 -3.22 -12.11
N GLY A 2 -7.36 -2.98 -13.41
CA GLY A 2 -8.56 -2.27 -13.89
C GLY A 2 -9.62 -3.15 -14.54
N LYS A 3 -9.21 -4.28 -15.07
CA LYS A 3 -10.12 -5.27 -15.70
C LYS A 3 -9.64 -6.70 -15.43
N PRO A 4 -10.51 -7.72 -15.49
CA PRO A 4 -10.12 -9.10 -15.22
C PRO A 4 -8.94 -9.53 -16.13
N ALA A 5 -7.87 -10.06 -15.53
CA ALA A 5 -6.65 -10.44 -16.23
C ALA A 5 -6.34 -11.93 -15.99
N ARG A 6 -6.38 -12.72 -17.06
CA ARG A 6 -6.05 -14.15 -17.06
C ARG A 6 -5.28 -14.50 -18.32
N ASN A 7 -4.10 -15.14 -18.16
CA ASN A 7 -3.20 -15.50 -19.26
C ASN A 7 -2.83 -14.29 -20.14
N VAL A 8 -2.58 -13.14 -19.52
CA VAL A 8 -2.23 -11.89 -20.21
C VAL A 8 -0.81 -12.00 -20.74
N LYS A 9 -0.58 -11.59 -21.98
CA LYS A 9 0.76 -11.50 -22.55
C LYS A 9 1.44 -10.22 -22.07
N ARG A 10 2.75 -10.27 -21.90
CA ARG A 10 3.57 -9.13 -21.46
C ARG A 10 3.34 -7.87 -22.30
N ALA A 11 3.18 -8.02 -23.62
CA ALA A 11 2.96 -6.89 -24.53
C ALA A 11 1.65 -6.14 -24.28
N ASP A 12 0.63 -6.83 -23.72
CA ASP A 12 -0.71 -6.30 -23.50
C ASP A 12 -0.94 -5.93 -22.02
N ALA A 13 0.06 -6.15 -21.16
CA ALA A 13 -0.10 -6.13 -19.70
C ALA A 13 -0.57 -4.77 -19.15
N LEU A 14 -0.02 -3.67 -19.66
CA LEU A 14 -0.37 -2.32 -19.19
C LEU A 14 -1.83 -1.95 -19.47
N ASP A 15 -2.48 -2.56 -20.48
CA ASP A 15 -3.90 -2.35 -20.77
C ASP A 15 -4.85 -2.90 -19.70
N TYR A 16 -4.31 -3.67 -18.75
CA TYR A 16 -5.07 -4.25 -17.63
C TYR A 16 -4.95 -3.45 -16.34
N LEU A 17 -4.17 -2.39 -16.33
CA LEU A 17 -4.02 -1.51 -15.16
C LEU A 17 -5.14 -0.46 -15.09
N ALA A 18 -5.55 -0.14 -13.87
CA ALA A 18 -6.35 1.05 -13.57
C ALA A 18 -5.46 2.24 -13.24
N GLY A 19 -4.30 1.99 -12.61
CA GLY A 19 -3.41 3.06 -12.19
C GLY A 19 -2.30 2.60 -11.27
N TYR A 20 -1.60 3.58 -10.74
CA TYR A 20 -0.48 3.43 -9.81
C TYR A 20 -0.75 4.13 -8.50
N THR A 21 -0.22 3.59 -7.42
CA THR A 21 -0.30 4.20 -6.09
C THR A 21 0.97 3.90 -5.31
N VAL A 22 1.20 4.65 -4.23
CA VAL A 22 2.29 4.38 -3.31
C VAL A 22 1.82 3.38 -2.25
N CYS A 23 2.66 2.41 -1.93
CA CYS A 23 2.43 1.45 -0.86
C CYS A 23 3.67 1.34 0.03
N ASN A 24 3.46 1.28 1.34
CA ASN A 24 4.53 0.98 2.28
C ASN A 24 4.22 -0.35 2.98
N ASP A 25 4.93 -1.41 2.60
CA ASP A 25 4.71 -2.76 3.10
C ASP A 25 5.58 -3.04 4.32
N TYR A 26 5.13 -2.62 5.50
CA TYR A 26 5.83 -2.84 6.75
C TYR A 26 5.91 -4.33 7.13
N ALA A 27 6.98 -4.68 7.82
CA ALA A 27 7.20 -6.00 8.40
C ALA A 27 7.57 -5.89 9.87
N ILE A 28 6.88 -6.61 10.75
CA ILE A 28 7.25 -6.73 12.16
C ILE A 28 8.11 -7.97 12.30
N ARG A 29 9.43 -7.80 12.15
CA ARG A 29 10.39 -8.89 12.03
C ARG A 29 10.59 -9.69 13.31
N ASP A 30 10.20 -9.17 14.46
CA ASP A 30 10.18 -9.89 15.75
C ASP A 30 9.36 -11.20 15.71
N TYR A 31 8.44 -11.30 14.75
CA TYR A 31 7.62 -12.48 14.52
C TYR A 31 8.10 -13.35 13.37
N LEU A 32 9.30 -13.12 12.84
CA LEU A 32 9.89 -13.91 11.78
C LEU A 32 10.49 -15.20 12.35
N GLU A 33 9.71 -16.27 12.31
CA GLU A 33 10.10 -17.58 12.86
C GLU A 33 10.96 -18.40 11.88
N ASN A 34 10.70 -18.26 10.56
CA ASN A 34 11.38 -19.03 9.52
C ASN A 34 11.24 -18.38 8.15
N TYR A 35 12.33 -18.27 7.41
CA TYR A 35 12.35 -17.71 6.04
C TYR A 35 11.53 -18.51 5.02
N TYR A 36 11.32 -19.79 5.26
CA TYR A 36 10.59 -20.69 4.35
C TYR A 36 9.09 -20.78 4.64
N ARG A 37 8.60 -20.11 5.67
CA ARG A 37 7.17 -20.10 6.01
C ARG A 37 6.51 -18.80 5.52
N PRO A 38 5.21 -18.84 5.19
CA PRO A 38 4.45 -17.62 4.91
C PRO A 38 4.59 -16.62 6.05
N ASN A 39 4.88 -15.37 5.72
CA ASN A 39 5.07 -14.27 6.67
C ASN A 39 3.74 -13.73 7.22
N LEU A 40 2.81 -14.60 7.62
CA LEU A 40 1.46 -14.22 8.02
C LEU A 40 1.45 -13.23 9.21
N ARG A 41 2.20 -13.55 10.28
CA ARG A 41 2.28 -12.69 11.48
C ARG A 41 3.14 -11.46 11.28
N VAL A 42 4.08 -11.51 10.36
CA VAL A 42 5.02 -10.44 10.05
C VAL A 42 4.37 -9.34 9.22
N LYS A 43 3.55 -9.71 8.22
CA LYS A 43 2.99 -8.82 7.20
C LYS A 43 1.50 -8.50 7.39
N ASN A 44 0.71 -9.40 7.97
CA ASN A 44 -0.75 -9.30 7.98
C ASN A 44 -1.30 -8.81 9.33
N ARG A 45 -0.71 -7.73 9.86
CA ARG A 45 -1.25 -7.04 11.04
C ARG A 45 -2.07 -5.82 10.61
N ASP A 46 -2.95 -5.38 11.50
CA ASP A 46 -3.78 -4.20 11.24
C ASP A 46 -2.90 -2.98 10.93
N ALA A 47 -3.23 -2.27 9.84
CA ALA A 47 -2.59 -1.03 9.40
C ALA A 47 -1.09 -1.11 9.07
N THR A 48 -0.55 -2.29 8.76
CA THR A 48 0.87 -2.45 8.40
C THR A 48 1.14 -2.34 6.90
N THR A 49 0.12 -2.12 6.08
CA THR A 49 0.28 -1.91 4.63
C THR A 49 -0.54 -0.69 4.20
N PRO A 50 -0.14 0.53 4.58
CA PRO A 50 -0.80 1.74 4.10
C PRO A 50 -0.59 1.91 2.60
N VAL A 51 -1.65 2.33 1.91
CA VAL A 51 -1.71 2.55 0.46
C VAL A 51 -2.30 3.93 0.19
N GLY A 52 -1.75 4.66 -0.73
CA GLY A 52 -2.24 6.00 -1.09
C GLY A 52 -1.11 6.98 -1.46
N PRO A 53 -1.37 8.28 -1.37
CA PRO A 53 -2.57 8.96 -0.88
C PRO A 53 -3.77 8.85 -1.83
N TRP A 54 -3.53 8.57 -3.11
CA TRP A 54 -4.50 8.39 -4.18
C TRP A 54 -4.01 7.35 -5.18
N MET A 55 -4.82 7.00 -6.14
CA MET A 55 -4.44 6.26 -7.33
C MET A 55 -4.31 7.25 -8.51
N VAL A 56 -3.21 7.17 -9.24
CA VAL A 56 -2.97 7.94 -10.47
C VAL A 56 -3.30 7.06 -11.66
N ASP A 57 -4.09 7.59 -12.59
CA ASP A 57 -4.46 6.89 -13.83
C ASP A 57 -3.20 6.50 -14.64
N VAL A 58 -3.27 5.38 -15.35
CA VAL A 58 -2.15 4.95 -16.21
C VAL A 58 -1.79 5.98 -17.28
N ALA A 59 -2.77 6.74 -17.76
CA ALA A 59 -2.56 7.78 -18.77
C ALA A 59 -1.72 8.95 -18.25
N ASP A 60 -1.74 9.20 -16.95
CA ASP A 60 -0.96 10.26 -16.30
C ASP A 60 0.47 9.83 -15.94
N VAL A 61 0.80 8.54 -16.11
CA VAL A 61 2.14 7.96 -15.92
C VAL A 61 2.56 7.22 -17.20
N PRO A 62 2.94 7.94 -18.24
CA PRO A 62 3.17 7.35 -19.57
C PRO A 62 4.37 6.38 -19.61
N ASP A 63 5.34 6.56 -18.72
CA ASP A 63 6.48 5.64 -18.58
C ASP A 63 6.69 5.24 -17.11
N PRO A 64 6.10 4.13 -16.64
CA PRO A 64 6.27 3.65 -15.27
C PRO A 64 7.62 2.96 -15.04
N SER A 65 8.48 2.84 -16.05
CA SER A 65 9.74 2.10 -15.97
C SER A 65 10.92 2.92 -15.44
N GLN A 66 10.78 4.24 -15.26
CA GLN A 66 11.87 5.15 -14.88
C GLN A 66 11.51 6.12 -13.76
N LEU A 67 10.55 5.78 -12.92
CA LEU A 67 10.11 6.62 -11.81
C LEU A 67 11.11 6.55 -10.67
N LYS A 68 11.48 7.71 -10.11
CA LYS A 68 12.28 7.80 -8.89
C LYS A 68 11.42 7.48 -7.68
N LEU A 69 12.01 6.77 -6.74
CA LEU A 69 11.38 6.35 -5.49
C LEU A 69 12.29 6.70 -4.32
N ARG A 70 11.74 7.31 -3.27
CA ARG A 70 12.47 7.72 -2.08
C ARG A 70 11.68 7.44 -0.81
N THR A 71 12.40 7.08 0.25
CA THR A 71 11.83 6.91 1.59
C THR A 71 12.61 7.73 2.59
N TRP A 72 11.90 8.53 3.40
CA TRP A 72 12.47 9.26 4.52
C TRP A 72 11.89 8.76 5.84
N ILE A 73 12.69 8.74 6.87
CA ILE A 73 12.29 8.54 8.26
C ILE A 73 12.70 9.75 9.04
N ASN A 74 11.74 10.46 9.68
CA ASN A 74 11.97 11.69 10.41
C ASN A 74 12.76 12.75 9.62
N GLY A 75 12.50 12.82 8.31
CA GLY A 75 13.18 13.75 7.40
C GLY A 75 14.53 13.27 6.87
N GLU A 76 15.09 12.16 7.38
CA GLU A 76 16.34 11.58 6.90
C GLU A 76 16.08 10.60 5.75
N LEU A 77 16.75 10.77 4.60
CA LEU A 77 16.67 9.88 3.45
C LEU A 77 17.25 8.50 3.81
N LYS A 78 16.44 7.44 3.68
CA LYS A 78 16.83 6.07 4.00
C LYS A 78 16.87 5.16 2.77
N GLN A 79 16.00 5.39 1.80
CA GLN A 79 15.97 4.64 0.55
C GLN A 79 15.89 5.61 -0.62
N GLU A 80 16.63 5.30 -1.69
CA GLU A 80 16.50 5.93 -2.99
C GLU A 80 16.70 4.86 -4.08
N GLY A 81 15.84 4.90 -5.09
CA GLY A 81 15.90 3.96 -6.20
C GLY A 81 15.04 4.40 -7.36
N SER A 82 14.99 3.55 -8.37
CA SER A 82 14.18 3.76 -9.56
C SER A 82 13.41 2.48 -9.91
N THR A 83 12.25 2.64 -10.53
CA THR A 83 11.55 1.50 -11.13
C THR A 83 12.34 0.86 -12.27
N ALA A 84 13.34 1.55 -12.82
CA ALA A 84 14.30 0.98 -13.78
C ALA A 84 15.16 -0.15 -13.19
N ASP A 85 15.35 -0.16 -11.87
CA ASP A 85 16.16 -1.15 -11.16
C ASP A 85 15.37 -2.40 -10.76
N MET A 86 14.10 -2.48 -11.12
CA MET A 86 13.26 -3.64 -10.82
C MET A 86 13.79 -4.89 -11.55
N ILE A 87 13.98 -5.99 -10.81
CA ILE A 87 14.39 -7.29 -11.36
C ILE A 87 13.32 -7.82 -12.33
N PHE A 88 12.05 -7.68 -11.95
CA PHE A 88 10.90 -8.01 -12.79
C PHE A 88 10.07 -6.74 -13.00
N ASP A 89 9.93 -6.32 -14.23
CA ASP A 89 9.12 -5.14 -14.55
C ASP A 89 7.61 -5.39 -14.40
N ILE A 90 6.83 -4.32 -14.41
CA ILE A 90 5.38 -4.37 -14.22
C ILE A 90 4.69 -5.29 -15.26
N PRO A 91 4.99 -5.21 -16.55
CA PRO A 91 4.44 -6.12 -17.55
C PRO A 91 4.71 -7.60 -17.26
N TYR A 92 5.94 -7.93 -16.84
CA TYR A 92 6.28 -9.30 -16.47
C TYR A 92 5.48 -9.78 -15.25
N LEU A 93 5.33 -8.95 -14.21
CA LEU A 93 4.57 -9.32 -13.02
C LEU A 93 3.10 -9.64 -13.36
N ILE A 94 2.47 -8.85 -14.24
CA ILE A 94 1.09 -9.10 -14.68
C ILE A 94 1.00 -10.39 -15.50
N GLU A 95 1.90 -10.60 -16.45
CA GLU A 95 1.98 -11.86 -17.21
C GLU A 95 2.13 -13.05 -16.28
N TYR A 96 3.10 -12.99 -15.36
CA TYR A 96 3.40 -14.07 -14.43
C TYR A 96 2.20 -14.41 -13.53
N PHE A 97 1.64 -13.44 -12.81
CA PHE A 97 0.52 -13.69 -11.90
C PHE A 97 -0.74 -14.12 -12.64
N SER A 98 -1.04 -13.52 -13.79
CA SER A 98 -2.20 -13.89 -14.58
C SER A 98 -2.10 -15.28 -15.22
N SER A 99 -0.89 -15.86 -15.29
CA SER A 99 -0.68 -17.21 -15.86
C SER A 99 -1.31 -18.30 -15.00
N PHE A 100 -1.36 -18.13 -13.69
CA PHE A 100 -1.87 -19.16 -12.76
C PHE A 100 -3.10 -18.71 -11.95
N MET A 101 -3.39 -17.40 -11.81
CA MET A 101 -4.61 -16.89 -11.16
C MET A 101 -5.27 -15.81 -12.00
N THR A 102 -6.56 -15.56 -11.78
CA THR A 102 -7.25 -14.44 -12.38
C THR A 102 -7.14 -13.22 -11.48
N LEU A 103 -6.43 -12.18 -11.96
CA LEU A 103 -6.40 -10.89 -11.28
C LEU A 103 -7.73 -10.17 -11.53
N GLN A 104 -8.31 -9.59 -10.49
CA GLN A 104 -9.61 -8.90 -10.56
C GLN A 104 -9.43 -7.37 -10.49
N PRO A 105 -10.40 -6.59 -10.99
CA PRO A 105 -10.41 -5.15 -10.76
C PRO A 105 -10.34 -4.83 -9.27
N GLY A 106 -9.40 -3.94 -8.90
CA GLY A 106 -9.11 -3.60 -7.51
C GLY A 106 -7.97 -4.40 -6.87
N ASP A 107 -7.52 -5.50 -7.48
CA ASP A 107 -6.31 -6.18 -7.02
C ASP A 107 -5.09 -5.27 -7.14
N MET A 108 -4.22 -5.32 -6.13
CA MET A 108 -2.97 -4.57 -6.09
C MET A 108 -1.78 -5.52 -6.07
N ILE A 109 -0.77 -5.18 -6.86
CA ILE A 109 0.52 -5.88 -6.89
C ILE A 109 1.56 -4.98 -6.20
N ALA A 110 2.06 -5.42 -5.05
CA ALA A 110 3.21 -4.79 -4.41
C ALA A 110 4.48 -5.22 -5.15
N THR A 111 5.13 -4.27 -5.81
CA THR A 111 6.21 -4.52 -6.77
C THR A 111 7.59 -4.63 -6.13
N GLY A 112 7.67 -4.46 -4.80
CA GLY A 112 8.93 -4.51 -4.06
C GLY A 112 9.44 -3.12 -3.66
N THR A 113 10.64 -3.09 -3.09
CA THR A 113 11.27 -1.89 -2.54
C THR A 113 12.76 -1.88 -2.88
N PRO A 114 13.41 -0.71 -3.06
CA PRO A 114 14.86 -0.64 -3.20
C PRO A 114 15.58 -1.04 -1.90
N GLU A 115 16.88 -1.17 -1.96
CA GLU A 115 17.72 -1.37 -0.78
C GLU A 115 17.62 -0.20 0.22
N GLY A 116 18.15 -0.36 1.43
CA GLY A 116 18.14 0.68 2.46
C GLY A 116 17.00 0.51 3.46
N LEU A 117 16.57 -0.73 3.73
CA LEU A 117 15.60 -1.00 4.80
C LEU A 117 16.10 -0.45 6.13
N ALA A 118 15.21 0.21 6.86
CA ALA A 118 15.51 0.76 8.18
C ALA A 118 14.40 0.40 9.17
N ASP A 119 14.80 0.21 10.44
CA ASP A 119 13.85 -0.02 11.51
C ASP A 119 13.15 1.28 11.90
N VAL A 120 11.90 1.16 12.33
CA VAL A 120 11.05 2.26 12.78
C VAL A 120 10.44 1.93 14.14
N VAL A 121 10.19 2.95 14.94
CA VAL A 121 9.59 2.83 16.27
C VAL A 121 8.36 3.74 16.41
N PRO A 122 7.45 3.49 17.38
CA PRO A 122 6.34 4.39 17.65
C PRO A 122 6.82 5.84 17.85
N GLY A 123 6.16 6.76 17.13
CA GLY A 123 6.51 8.19 17.09
C GLY A 123 7.17 8.64 15.80
N ASP A 124 7.79 7.73 15.06
CA ASP A 124 8.44 8.04 13.78
C ASP A 124 7.42 8.44 12.70
N GLU A 125 7.85 9.38 11.86
CA GLU A 125 7.20 9.71 10.59
C GLU A 125 7.96 9.03 9.45
N VAL A 126 7.22 8.30 8.63
CA VAL A 126 7.75 7.66 7.43
C VAL A 126 7.07 8.28 6.21
N VAL A 127 7.87 8.75 5.29
CA VAL A 127 7.42 9.33 4.03
C VAL A 127 7.95 8.49 2.88
N VAL A 128 7.06 8.03 2.01
CA VAL A 128 7.42 7.34 0.76
C VAL A 128 6.91 8.17 -0.40
N GLU A 129 7.79 8.47 -1.34
CA GLU A 129 7.46 9.23 -2.54
C GLU A 129 7.84 8.45 -3.78
N VAL A 130 6.92 8.41 -4.74
CA VAL A 130 7.16 7.92 -6.09
C VAL A 130 6.85 9.05 -7.07
N GLU A 131 7.85 9.41 -7.87
CA GLU A 131 7.77 10.47 -8.85
C GLU A 131 6.56 10.28 -9.79
N GLY A 132 5.78 11.34 -9.99
CA GLY A 132 4.58 11.29 -10.83
C GLY A 132 3.37 10.53 -10.23
N VAL A 133 3.56 9.81 -9.11
CA VAL A 133 2.48 9.04 -8.46
C VAL A 133 2.00 9.70 -7.19
N GLY A 134 2.90 10.03 -6.27
CA GLY A 134 2.51 10.72 -5.05
C GLY A 134 3.44 10.51 -3.87
N ARG A 135 3.03 11.12 -2.76
CA ARG A 135 3.77 11.12 -1.49
C ARG A 135 2.88 10.62 -0.37
N LEU A 136 3.19 9.45 0.16
CA LEU A 136 2.47 8.80 1.25
C LEU A 136 3.19 9.09 2.56
N VAL A 137 2.48 9.69 3.51
CA VAL A 137 3.01 10.00 4.85
C VAL A 137 2.32 9.13 5.87
N ASN A 138 3.11 8.43 6.68
CA ASN A 138 2.63 7.57 7.76
C ASN A 138 3.30 7.93 9.07
N ARG A 139 2.53 7.87 10.16
CA ARG A 139 3.06 7.92 11.51
C ARG A 139 2.99 6.54 12.14
N ILE A 140 4.12 6.10 12.68
CA ILE A 140 4.18 4.84 13.42
C ILE A 140 3.56 5.04 14.80
N VAL A 141 2.67 4.14 15.18
CA VAL A 141 2.03 4.14 16.50
C VAL A 141 2.15 2.75 17.12
N SER A 142 2.10 2.67 18.43
CA SER A 142 2.02 1.39 19.11
C SER A 142 0.68 0.69 18.84
N GLU A 143 0.65 -0.63 18.94
CA GLU A 143 -0.58 -1.41 18.80
C GLU A 143 -1.67 -0.97 19.80
N SER A 144 -1.28 -0.65 21.03
CA SER A 144 -2.19 -0.15 22.06
C SER A 144 -2.81 1.21 21.70
N GLU A 145 -2.05 2.14 21.16
CA GLU A 145 -2.54 3.45 20.68
C GLU A 145 -3.50 3.27 19.50
N PHE A 146 -3.16 2.40 18.56
CA PHE A 146 -4.00 2.11 17.40
C PHE A 146 -5.39 1.60 17.80
N PHE A 147 -5.47 0.60 18.69
CA PHE A 147 -6.75 0.06 19.14
C PHE A 147 -7.52 1.02 20.05
N ALA A 148 -6.84 1.78 20.90
CA ALA A 148 -7.47 2.82 21.71
C ALA A 148 -8.14 3.90 20.84
N ALA A 149 -7.51 4.31 19.74
CA ALA A 149 -8.07 5.26 18.79
C ALA A 149 -9.31 4.71 18.06
N ARG A 150 -9.32 3.42 17.68
CA ARG A 150 -10.48 2.74 17.06
C ARG A 150 -11.65 2.60 18.02
N GLY A 151 -11.41 2.32 19.30
CA GLY A 151 -12.43 2.26 20.34
C GLY A 151 -13.18 3.59 20.49
N LYS A 152 -12.45 4.71 20.50
CA LYS A 152 -13.02 6.06 20.58
C LYS A 152 -13.87 6.45 19.36
N ARG A 153 -13.51 5.99 18.15
CA ARG A 153 -14.30 6.22 16.93
C ARG A 153 -15.66 5.50 16.96
N LYS A 154 -15.69 4.25 17.44
CA LYS A 154 -16.95 3.49 17.56
C LYS A 154 -17.95 4.12 18.53
N THR A 155 -17.49 4.71 19.63
CA THR A 155 -18.35 5.42 20.59
C THR A 155 -18.90 6.73 20.03
N ARG A 156 -18.13 7.50 19.24
CA ARG A 156 -18.62 8.71 18.58
C ARG A 156 -19.68 8.44 17.52
N GLY A 157 -19.54 7.37 16.73
CA GLY A 157 -20.56 6.96 15.75
C GLY A 157 -21.89 6.62 16.42
N LYS A 158 -21.88 5.83 17.48
CA LYS A 158 -23.10 5.49 18.23
C LYS A 158 -23.81 6.69 18.87
N GLN A 159 -23.05 7.69 19.33
CA GLN A 159 -23.63 8.93 19.87
C GLN A 159 -24.26 9.80 18.77
N HIS A 160 -23.72 9.80 17.58
CA HIS A 160 -24.26 10.54 16.43
C HIS A 160 -25.56 9.91 15.92
N ASP A 161 -25.62 8.60 15.83
CA ASP A 161 -26.84 7.86 15.45
C ASP A 161 -27.97 8.04 16.48
N GLN A 162 -27.68 8.03 17.77
CA GLN A 162 -28.66 8.31 18.83
C GLN A 162 -29.17 9.76 18.80
N ALA A 163 -28.34 10.72 18.43
CA ALA A 163 -28.74 12.12 18.31
C ALA A 163 -29.59 12.39 17.06
N LEU A 164 -29.48 11.60 16.01
CA LEU A 164 -30.32 11.66 14.81
C LEU A 164 -31.73 11.08 15.06
N ASP A 165 -31.80 10.03 15.87
CA ASP A 165 -33.06 9.35 16.20
C ASP A 165 -33.97 10.16 17.20
N GLN A 166 -33.37 11.15 17.87
CA GLN A 166 -34.09 12.03 18.85
C GLN A 166 -34.59 13.36 18.24
N ARG A 167 -34.53 13.56 16.92
CA ARG A 167 -35.07 14.78 16.32
C ARG A 167 -36.60 14.76 16.31
N PRO A 168 -37.28 15.75 16.90
CA PRO A 168 -38.73 15.85 16.81
C PRO A 168 -39.13 16.20 15.37
N GLY A 169 -39.79 15.26 14.69
CA GLY A 169 -40.32 15.53 13.35
C GLY A 169 -40.36 14.39 12.34
N SER A 170 -39.99 13.14 12.71
CA SER A 170 -40.17 11.99 11.82
C SER A 170 -41.41 11.17 12.25
N ARG A 171 -42.57 11.71 11.94
CA ARG A 171 -43.84 10.94 11.80
C ARG A 171 -44.50 11.36 10.50
#